data_cd10650a7c02be88f1b570619bbc6758
#
_entry.id   cd10650a7c02be88f1b570619bbc6758
#
_cell.length_a   1.000
_cell.length_b   1.000
_cell.length_c   1.000
_cell.angle_alpha   90.00
_cell.angle_beta   90.00
_cell.angle_gamma   90.00
#
_symmetry.space_group_name_H-M   'P 1'
#
loop_
_entity.id
_entity.type
_entity.pdbx_description
1 polymer ?
#
loop_
_entity_poly.entity_id
_entity_poly.type
_entity_poly.pdbx_seq_one_letter_code
_entity_poly.pdbx_strand_id
1 'polypeptide(L)'
;MVQVRGLWKSFGPTAVLRGVDLDVPAGSVTVVLGPSGSGKSTLLRAINHLEKVDRGFVAIDGELIGYRRAGDRLHELKEREVLRQRTNIGFVFQNFNLFPHLTVLENIVEAPVSALRRPKAEARAGALELLERVGLAEKADAYPRQLSGGQQQRVAIARALALEPKV
;
A
#
# COMPACT_ATOMS: atom_id res chain seq x y z
N MET A 1 9.41 0.82 -11.14
CA MET A 1 9.29 -0.58 -11.61
C MET A 1 9.20 -1.52 -10.41
N VAL A 2 8.26 -2.48 -10.39
CA VAL A 2 8.19 -3.53 -9.36
C VAL A 2 8.77 -4.83 -9.92
N GLN A 3 9.61 -5.48 -9.15
CA GLN A 3 10.19 -6.77 -9.47
C GLN A 3 9.93 -7.76 -8.34
N VAL A 4 9.35 -8.89 -8.68
CA VAL A 4 9.12 -10.01 -7.77
C VAL A 4 9.94 -11.19 -8.28
N ARG A 5 10.70 -11.84 -7.42
CA ARG A 5 11.58 -12.96 -7.81
C ARG A 5 11.44 -14.13 -6.86
N GLY A 6 11.03 -15.26 -7.43
CA GLY A 6 10.97 -16.55 -6.75
C GLY A 6 10.17 -16.52 -5.45
N LEU A 7 9.02 -15.83 -5.40
CA LEU A 7 8.30 -15.57 -4.17
C LEU A 7 7.57 -16.83 -3.68
N TRP A 8 7.93 -17.29 -2.50
CA TRP A 8 7.26 -18.40 -1.82
C TRP A 8 6.59 -17.93 -0.54
N LYS A 9 5.38 -18.39 -0.31
CA LYS A 9 4.65 -18.17 0.96
C LYS A 9 3.76 -19.33 1.29
N SER A 10 3.87 -19.80 2.52
CA SER A 10 2.99 -20.83 3.08
C SER A 10 2.30 -20.34 4.35
N PHE A 11 1.11 -20.84 4.61
CA PHE A 11 0.38 -20.68 5.87
C PHE A 11 0.15 -22.07 6.45
N GLY A 12 0.93 -22.42 7.49
CA GLY A 12 0.98 -23.79 7.97
C GLY A 12 1.38 -24.75 6.85
N PRO A 13 0.62 -25.83 6.60
CA PRO A 13 0.93 -26.81 5.54
C PRO A 13 0.57 -26.34 4.12
N THR A 14 -0.14 -25.21 3.97
CA THR A 14 -0.68 -24.75 2.69
C THR A 14 0.25 -23.78 2.04
N ALA A 15 0.90 -24.17 0.93
CA ALA A 15 1.71 -23.29 0.08
C ALA A 15 0.78 -22.45 -0.82
N VAL A 16 0.77 -21.13 -0.63
CA VAL A 16 -0.09 -20.16 -1.33
C VAL A 16 0.65 -19.50 -2.50
N LEU A 17 1.89 -19.06 -2.29
CA LEU A 17 2.77 -18.60 -3.38
C LEU A 17 3.84 -19.65 -3.60
N ARG A 18 4.09 -19.99 -4.86
CA ARG A 18 4.99 -21.11 -5.24
C ARG A 18 5.96 -20.67 -6.32
N GLY A 19 6.96 -19.86 -5.95
CA GLY A 19 7.99 -19.39 -6.87
C GLY A 19 7.45 -18.36 -7.87
N VAL A 20 6.68 -17.38 -7.40
CA VAL A 20 6.08 -16.36 -8.26
C VAL A 20 7.13 -15.35 -8.71
N ASP A 21 7.22 -15.15 -10.01
CA ASP A 21 7.99 -14.08 -10.65
C ASP A 21 7.02 -13.09 -11.32
N LEU A 22 7.29 -11.79 -11.19
CA LEU A 22 6.48 -10.72 -11.80
C LEU A 22 7.35 -9.49 -12.04
N ASP A 23 7.23 -8.90 -13.22
CA ASP A 23 7.77 -7.57 -13.53
C ASP A 23 6.62 -6.62 -13.88
N VAL A 24 6.57 -5.48 -13.19
CA VAL A 24 5.65 -4.38 -13.49
C VAL A 24 6.48 -3.19 -13.92
N PRO A 25 6.51 -2.85 -15.22
CA PRO A 25 7.24 -1.69 -15.71
C PRO A 25 6.74 -0.37 -15.09
N ALA A 26 7.59 0.64 -15.04
CA ALA A 26 7.18 1.97 -14.61
C ALA A 26 6.08 2.53 -15.53
N GLY A 27 5.07 3.17 -14.94
CA GLY A 27 3.95 3.77 -15.67
C GLY A 27 2.94 2.76 -16.26
N SER A 28 3.12 1.45 -16.02
CA SER A 28 2.19 0.43 -16.50
C SER A 28 1.14 0.06 -15.44
N VAL A 29 0.04 -0.51 -15.91
CA VAL A 29 -0.99 -1.12 -15.07
C VAL A 29 -0.94 -2.63 -15.27
N THR A 30 -0.82 -3.37 -14.18
CA THR A 30 -0.84 -4.83 -14.19
C THR A 30 -2.05 -5.36 -13.45
N VAL A 31 -2.81 -6.26 -14.09
CA VAL A 31 -3.99 -6.90 -13.49
C VAL A 31 -3.67 -8.34 -13.14
N VAL A 32 -3.86 -8.72 -11.88
CA VAL A 32 -3.70 -10.09 -11.40
C VAL A 32 -5.08 -10.77 -11.33
N LEU A 33 -5.31 -11.75 -12.17
CA LEU A 33 -6.56 -12.50 -12.27
C LEU A 33 -6.43 -13.91 -11.69
N GLY A 34 -7.54 -14.45 -11.23
CA GLY A 34 -7.61 -15.82 -10.71
C GLY A 34 -8.78 -16.02 -9.75
N PRO A 35 -9.13 -17.28 -9.42
CA PRO A 35 -10.22 -17.62 -8.50
C PRO A 35 -9.96 -17.13 -7.08
N SER A 36 -11.00 -17.15 -6.22
CA SER A 36 -10.82 -16.87 -4.80
C SER A 36 -9.85 -17.90 -4.18
N GLY A 37 -8.98 -17.44 -3.28
CA GLY A 37 -7.97 -18.29 -2.65
C GLY A 37 -6.70 -18.55 -3.47
N SER A 38 -6.57 -18.04 -4.71
CA SER A 38 -5.38 -18.26 -5.56
C SER A 38 -4.13 -17.47 -5.14
N GLY A 39 -4.16 -16.73 -4.03
CA GLY A 39 -2.99 -16.02 -3.51
C GLY A 39 -2.83 -14.57 -3.99
N LYS A 40 -3.75 -14.01 -4.77
CA LYS A 40 -3.66 -12.61 -5.28
C LYS A 40 -3.44 -11.58 -4.18
N SER A 41 -4.25 -11.63 -3.13
CA SER A 41 -4.13 -10.71 -1.99
C SER A 41 -2.85 -10.95 -1.19
N THR A 42 -2.38 -12.20 -1.12
CA THR A 42 -1.11 -12.56 -0.48
C THR A 42 0.06 -11.97 -1.28
N LEU A 43 0.03 -12.05 -2.61
CA LEU A 43 1.03 -11.43 -3.47
C LEU A 43 1.09 -9.91 -3.28
N LEU A 44 -0.06 -9.23 -3.32
CA LEU A 44 -0.11 -7.77 -3.09
C LEU A 44 0.39 -7.38 -1.70
N ARG A 45 0.04 -8.14 -0.66
CA ARG A 45 0.53 -7.91 0.70
C ARG A 45 2.04 -8.18 0.83
N ALA A 46 2.56 -9.13 0.06
CA ALA A 46 4.00 -9.40 0.02
C ALA A 46 4.76 -8.25 -0.66
N ILE A 47 4.21 -7.66 -1.73
CA ILE A 47 4.80 -6.49 -2.42
C ILE A 47 4.93 -5.31 -1.45
N ASN A 48 3.94 -5.07 -0.60
CA ASN A 48 3.97 -4.02 0.43
C ASN A 48 4.60 -4.49 1.76
N HIS A 49 5.22 -5.67 1.80
CA HIS A 49 5.80 -6.27 3.02
C HIS A 49 4.84 -6.29 4.22
N LEU A 50 3.54 -6.29 3.98
CA LEU A 50 2.51 -6.57 4.99
C LEU A 50 2.44 -8.06 5.31
N GLU A 51 2.92 -8.89 4.39
CA GLU A 51 3.10 -10.33 4.55
C GLU A 51 4.56 -10.68 4.28
N LYS A 52 5.24 -11.22 5.28
CA LYS A 52 6.61 -11.71 5.11
C LYS A 52 6.60 -12.99 4.27
N VAL A 53 7.50 -13.06 3.31
CA VAL A 53 7.64 -14.23 2.44
C VAL A 53 8.64 -15.23 3.03
N ASP A 54 8.48 -16.50 2.66
CA ASP A 54 9.36 -17.56 3.13
C ASP A 54 10.65 -17.60 2.30
N ARG A 55 10.55 -17.30 0.98
CA ARG A 55 11.67 -17.23 0.03
C ARG A 55 11.39 -16.21 -1.05
N GLY A 56 12.46 -15.81 -1.75
CA GLY A 56 12.39 -14.81 -2.80
C GLY A 56 12.47 -13.39 -2.24
N PHE A 57 12.24 -12.42 -3.10
CA PHE A 57 12.24 -11.00 -2.72
C PHE A 57 11.38 -10.15 -3.63
N VAL A 58 11.06 -8.96 -3.15
CA VAL A 58 10.44 -7.88 -3.92
C VAL A 58 11.41 -6.71 -3.97
N ALA A 59 11.53 -6.08 -5.14
CA ALA A 59 12.24 -4.82 -5.29
C ALA A 59 11.36 -3.79 -5.99
N ILE A 60 11.45 -2.54 -5.57
CA ILE A 60 10.79 -1.39 -6.19
C ILE A 60 11.87 -0.37 -6.54
N ASP A 61 11.97 -0.02 -7.82
CA ASP A 61 13.02 0.83 -8.37
C ASP A 61 14.44 0.40 -7.96
N GLY A 62 14.66 -0.93 -7.89
CA GLY A 62 15.94 -1.52 -7.49
C GLY A 62 16.16 -1.60 -5.98
N GLU A 63 15.31 -1.02 -5.16
CA GLU A 63 15.37 -1.10 -3.70
C GLU A 63 14.63 -2.36 -3.21
N LEU A 64 15.32 -3.23 -2.44
CA LEU A 64 14.72 -4.41 -1.84
C LEU A 64 13.75 -4.01 -0.71
N ILE A 65 12.53 -4.53 -0.77
CA ILE A 65 11.50 -4.24 0.23
C ILE A 65 11.64 -5.18 1.42
N GLY A 66 11.78 -4.60 2.62
CA GLY A 66 11.96 -5.34 3.88
C GLY A 66 13.36 -5.90 4.13
N TYR A 67 14.27 -5.77 3.16
CA TYR A 67 15.62 -6.33 3.26
C TYR A 67 16.68 -5.35 2.77
N ARG A 68 17.92 -5.54 3.25
CA ARG A 68 19.13 -4.94 2.68
C ARG A 68 20.11 -6.03 2.29
N ARG A 69 20.83 -5.82 1.21
CA ARG A 69 21.92 -6.69 0.79
C ARG A 69 23.21 -6.31 1.54
N ALA A 70 23.88 -7.30 2.10
CA ALA A 70 25.23 -7.15 2.66
C ALA A 70 26.08 -8.32 2.17
N GLY A 71 26.95 -8.06 1.20
CA GLY A 71 27.66 -9.11 0.44
C GLY A 71 26.67 -10.01 -0.29
N ASP A 72 26.75 -11.32 -0.04
CA ASP A 72 25.89 -12.34 -0.65
C ASP A 72 24.65 -12.68 0.19
N ARG A 73 24.41 -11.95 1.29
CA ARG A 73 23.28 -12.23 2.18
C ARG A 73 22.28 -11.09 2.21
N LEU A 74 21.01 -11.45 2.39
CA LEU A 74 19.94 -10.53 2.70
C LEU A 74 19.75 -10.46 4.21
N HIS A 75 19.68 -9.25 4.73
CA HIS A 75 19.39 -8.97 6.14
C HIS A 75 18.04 -8.26 6.23
N GLU A 76 17.17 -8.72 7.13
CA GLU A 76 15.92 -8.02 7.40
C GLU A 76 16.20 -6.59 7.88
N LEU A 77 15.40 -5.66 7.41
CA LEU A 77 15.37 -4.29 7.90
C LEU A 77 14.65 -4.23 9.24
N LYS A 78 15.02 -3.22 10.06
CA LYS A 78 14.26 -2.91 11.26
C LYS A 78 12.88 -2.37 10.87
N GLU A 79 11.88 -2.59 11.72
CA GLU A 79 10.50 -2.14 11.50
C GLU A 79 10.39 -0.68 11.03
N ARG A 80 11.15 0.22 11.66
CA ARG A 80 11.18 1.64 11.29
C ARG A 80 11.63 1.88 9.84
N GLU A 81 12.55 1.07 9.32
CA GLU A 81 13.04 1.16 7.95
C GLU A 81 11.97 0.63 6.98
N VAL A 82 11.34 -0.49 7.34
CA VAL A 82 10.21 -1.06 6.57
C VAL A 82 9.04 -0.06 6.50
N LEU A 83 8.69 0.59 7.60
CA LEU A 83 7.64 1.62 7.62
C LEU A 83 7.96 2.79 6.66
N ARG A 84 9.23 3.20 6.57
CA ARG A 84 9.64 4.20 5.57
C ARG A 84 9.48 3.72 4.15
N GLN A 85 9.85 2.47 3.85
CA GLN A 85 9.67 1.91 2.51
C GLN A 85 8.18 1.86 2.13
N ARG A 86 7.30 1.53 3.08
CA ARG A 86 5.84 1.49 2.86
C ARG A 86 5.25 2.85 2.48
N THR A 87 5.85 3.97 2.85
CA THR A 87 5.35 5.29 2.40
C THR A 87 5.49 5.49 0.89
N ASN A 88 6.37 4.75 0.22
CA ASN A 88 6.53 4.76 -1.23
C ASN A 88 5.53 3.84 -1.96
N ILE A 89 4.68 3.12 -1.23
CA ILE A 89 3.74 2.13 -1.78
C ILE A 89 2.32 2.50 -1.35
N GLY A 90 1.51 2.97 -2.29
CA GLY A 90 0.09 3.20 -2.05
C GLY A 90 -0.66 1.88 -2.00
N PHE A 91 -1.40 1.62 -0.93
CA PHE A 91 -2.15 0.37 -0.77
C PHE A 91 -3.60 0.63 -0.42
N VAL A 92 -4.51 0.05 -1.20
CA VAL A 92 -5.94 0.10 -0.94
C VAL A 92 -6.41 -1.30 -0.54
N PHE A 93 -6.92 -1.43 0.68
CA PHE A 93 -7.45 -2.70 1.19
C PHE A 93 -8.81 -3.03 0.56
N GLN A 94 -9.14 -4.31 0.47
CA GLN A 94 -10.42 -4.78 -0.06
C GLN A 94 -11.62 -4.19 0.72
N ASN A 95 -11.50 -4.04 2.03
CA ASN A 95 -12.51 -3.46 2.91
C ASN A 95 -12.25 -1.97 3.20
N PHE A 96 -11.44 -1.31 2.36
CA PHE A 96 -11.05 0.10 2.45
C PHE A 96 -10.31 0.48 3.74
N ASN A 97 -10.61 -0.13 4.86
CA ASN A 97 -9.99 0.05 6.19
C ASN A 97 -9.83 1.54 6.57
N LEU A 98 -10.88 2.33 6.36
CA LEU A 98 -10.91 3.70 6.84
C LEU A 98 -11.01 3.71 8.37
N PHE A 99 -10.37 4.67 9.00
CA PHE A 99 -10.45 4.88 10.44
C PHE A 99 -11.85 5.40 10.80
N PRO A 100 -12.69 4.64 11.51
CA PRO A 100 -14.10 4.99 11.69
C PRO A 100 -14.31 6.19 12.62
N HIS A 101 -13.32 6.51 13.45
CA HIS A 101 -13.33 7.63 14.40
C HIS A 101 -12.76 8.92 13.82
N LEU A 102 -12.23 8.91 12.60
CA LEU A 102 -11.72 10.06 11.88
C LEU A 102 -12.69 10.45 10.76
N THR A 103 -12.75 11.74 10.48
CA THR A 103 -13.46 12.24 9.29
C THR A 103 -12.76 11.79 8.00
N VAL A 104 -13.40 11.99 6.87
CA VAL A 104 -12.83 11.74 5.54
C VAL A 104 -11.52 12.49 5.34
N LEU A 105 -11.51 13.78 5.67
CA LEU A 105 -10.30 14.59 5.55
C LEU A 105 -9.20 14.12 6.49
N GLU A 106 -9.52 13.83 7.74
CA GLU A 106 -8.57 13.32 8.72
C GLU A 106 -7.99 11.97 8.32
N ASN A 107 -8.78 11.08 7.73
CA ASN A 107 -8.29 9.81 7.17
C ASN A 107 -7.20 9.99 6.11
N ILE A 108 -7.28 11.06 5.31
CA ILE A 108 -6.31 11.34 4.24
C ILE A 108 -5.09 12.06 4.81
N VAL A 109 -5.27 12.96 5.77
CA VAL A 109 -4.21 13.79 6.38
C VAL A 109 -3.32 12.99 7.33
N GLU A 110 -3.85 11.92 7.93
CA GLU A 110 -3.17 11.19 9.01
C GLU A 110 -1.76 10.71 8.62
N ALA A 111 -1.62 9.98 7.53
CA ALA A 111 -0.33 9.42 7.13
C ALA A 111 0.69 10.48 6.66
N PRO A 112 0.35 11.50 5.87
CA PRO A 112 1.25 12.61 5.57
C PRO A 112 1.83 13.29 6.80
N VAL A 113 1.02 13.50 7.84
CA VAL A 113 1.48 14.15 9.07
C VAL A 113 2.28 13.20 9.95
N SER A 114 1.76 12.00 10.22
CA SER A 114 2.36 11.07 11.17
C SER A 114 3.62 10.38 10.62
N ALA A 115 3.59 9.93 9.35
CA ALA A 115 4.67 9.17 8.74
C ALA A 115 5.69 10.05 8.00
N LEU A 116 5.23 11.04 7.22
CA LEU A 116 6.10 11.94 6.45
C LEU A 116 6.48 13.22 7.20
N ARG A 117 5.85 13.48 8.35
CA ARG A 117 6.04 14.69 9.17
C ARG A 117 5.77 15.99 8.40
N ARG A 118 4.86 15.95 7.42
CA ARG A 118 4.44 17.16 6.71
C ARG A 118 3.72 18.13 7.66
N PRO A 119 3.86 19.44 7.46
CA PRO A 119 3.07 20.43 8.17
C PRO A 119 1.57 20.16 7.99
N LYS A 120 0.79 20.22 9.07
CA LYS A 120 -0.64 19.89 9.05
C LYS A 120 -1.43 20.73 8.03
N ALA A 121 -1.05 22.00 7.87
CA ALA A 121 -1.70 22.89 6.89
C ALA A 121 -1.46 22.43 5.45
N GLU A 122 -0.25 22.01 5.11
CA GLU A 122 0.13 21.48 3.79
C GLU A 122 -0.59 20.14 3.52
N ALA A 123 -0.54 19.21 4.48
CA ALA A 123 -1.22 17.93 4.36
C ALA A 123 -2.74 18.11 4.18
N ARG A 124 -3.35 19.09 4.87
CA ARG A 124 -4.77 19.41 4.72
C ARG A 124 -5.08 19.97 3.33
N ALA A 125 -4.26 20.89 2.81
CA ALA A 125 -4.45 21.46 1.48
C ALA A 125 -4.38 20.36 0.40
N GLY A 126 -3.33 19.52 0.41
CA GLY A 126 -3.22 18.42 -0.53
C GLY A 126 -4.34 17.37 -0.41
N ALA A 127 -4.84 17.12 0.82
CA ALA A 127 -5.97 16.23 1.03
C ALA A 127 -7.27 16.78 0.42
N LEU A 128 -7.52 18.08 0.50
CA LEU A 128 -8.68 18.73 -0.13
C LEU A 128 -8.60 18.65 -1.66
N GLU A 129 -7.45 18.90 -2.25
CA GLU A 129 -7.24 18.72 -3.70
C GLU A 129 -7.50 17.26 -4.15
N LEU A 130 -7.06 16.28 -3.36
CA LEU A 130 -7.36 14.87 -3.65
C LEU A 130 -8.85 14.57 -3.54
N LEU A 131 -9.55 15.16 -2.55
CA LEU A 131 -11.00 15.00 -2.42
C LEU A 131 -11.76 15.62 -3.60
N GLU A 132 -11.32 16.76 -4.14
CA GLU A 132 -11.88 17.33 -5.36
C GLU A 132 -11.68 16.40 -6.55
N ARG A 133 -10.48 15.86 -6.73
CA ARG A 133 -10.15 14.92 -7.82
C ARG A 133 -11.00 13.64 -7.80
N VAL A 134 -11.39 13.17 -6.62
CA VAL A 134 -12.26 11.98 -6.48
C VAL A 134 -13.74 12.34 -6.36
N GLY A 135 -14.13 13.63 -6.48
CA GLY A 135 -15.50 14.11 -6.45
C GLY A 135 -16.16 13.95 -5.07
N LEU A 136 -15.45 14.26 -3.99
CA LEU A 136 -15.92 14.14 -2.60
C LEU A 136 -15.54 15.33 -1.73
N ALA A 137 -15.32 16.51 -2.32
CA ALA A 137 -14.95 17.73 -1.57
C ALA A 137 -15.96 18.07 -0.48
N GLU A 138 -17.27 17.94 -0.78
CA GLU A 138 -18.37 18.22 0.14
C GLU A 138 -18.50 17.19 1.29
N LYS A 139 -17.75 16.10 1.23
CA LYS A 139 -17.73 15.03 2.26
C LYS A 139 -16.51 15.11 3.19
N ALA A 140 -15.72 16.18 3.14
CA ALA A 140 -14.50 16.33 3.93
C ALA A 140 -14.71 16.08 5.44
N ASP A 141 -15.80 16.60 5.99
CA ASP A 141 -16.13 16.51 7.41
C ASP A 141 -17.05 15.31 7.75
N ALA A 142 -17.43 14.50 6.75
CA ALA A 142 -18.23 13.30 6.98
C ALA A 142 -17.38 12.17 7.60
N TYR A 143 -18.03 11.25 8.30
CA TYR A 143 -17.39 10.03 8.82
C TYR A 143 -17.60 8.85 7.87
N PRO A 144 -16.71 7.83 7.87
CA PRO A 144 -16.82 6.66 6.98
C PRO A 144 -18.19 5.99 6.96
N ARG A 145 -18.87 5.91 8.10
CA ARG A 145 -20.23 5.33 8.22
C ARG A 145 -21.31 6.08 7.45
N GLN A 146 -21.05 7.33 7.06
CA GLN A 146 -21.98 8.19 6.32
C GLN A 146 -21.77 8.11 4.80
N LEU A 147 -20.81 7.28 4.37
CA LEU A 147 -20.42 7.12 2.97
C LEU A 147 -20.94 5.80 2.40
N SER A 148 -21.33 5.82 1.13
CA SER A 148 -21.55 4.58 0.37
C SER A 148 -20.23 3.81 0.18
N GLY A 149 -20.29 2.52 -0.14
CA GLY A 149 -19.08 1.71 -0.40
C GLY A 149 -18.18 2.30 -1.49
N GLY A 150 -18.78 2.80 -2.59
CA GLY A 150 -18.02 3.47 -3.66
C GLY A 150 -17.38 4.79 -3.22
N GLN A 151 -18.01 5.54 -2.31
CA GLN A 151 -17.42 6.74 -1.71
C GLN A 151 -16.27 6.37 -0.78
N GLN A 152 -16.44 5.33 0.07
CA GLN A 152 -15.36 4.84 0.94
C GLN A 152 -14.14 4.36 0.12
N GLN A 153 -14.37 3.68 -1.01
CA GLN A 153 -13.31 3.28 -1.92
C GLN A 153 -12.54 4.48 -2.46
N ARG A 154 -13.23 5.51 -2.92
CA ARG A 154 -12.60 6.74 -3.43
C ARG A 154 -11.80 7.47 -2.35
N VAL A 155 -12.28 7.51 -1.11
CA VAL A 155 -11.52 8.04 0.03
C VAL A 155 -10.28 7.20 0.30
N ALA A 156 -10.36 5.88 0.26
CA ALA A 156 -9.21 4.99 0.45
C ALA A 156 -8.16 5.17 -0.65
N ILE A 157 -8.58 5.43 -1.90
CA ILE A 157 -7.68 5.77 -3.00
C ILE A 157 -7.01 7.13 -2.74
N ALA A 158 -7.77 8.17 -2.37
CA ALA A 158 -7.22 9.47 -2.03
C ALA A 158 -6.21 9.39 -0.88
N ARG A 159 -6.52 8.60 0.17
CA ARG A 159 -5.61 8.34 1.29
C ARG A 159 -4.30 7.69 0.85
N ALA A 160 -4.36 6.71 -0.05
CA ALA A 160 -3.16 6.07 -0.58
C ALA A 160 -2.31 7.04 -1.41
N LEU A 161 -2.94 7.90 -2.23
CA LEU A 161 -2.27 8.90 -3.07
C LEU A 161 -1.67 10.06 -2.26
N ALA A 162 -2.18 10.35 -1.06
CA ALA A 162 -1.69 11.44 -0.21
C ALA A 162 -0.22 11.27 0.23
N LEU A 163 0.31 10.06 0.18
CA LEU A 163 1.72 9.77 0.42
C LEU A 163 2.62 10.00 -0.80
N GLU A 164 2.05 10.34 -1.96
CA GLU A 164 2.75 10.47 -3.25
C GLU A 164 3.59 9.22 -3.57
N PRO A 165 2.96 8.04 -3.57
CA PRO A 165 3.67 6.78 -3.68
C PRO A 165 4.28 6.60 -5.07
N LYS A 166 5.35 5.81 -5.16
CA LYS A 166 5.97 5.38 -6.43
C LYS A 166 5.17 4.27 -7.13
N VAL A 167 4.41 3.49 -6.33
CA VAL A 167 3.59 2.36 -6.77
C VAL A 167 2.27 2.39 -6.03
#